data_eb8fb3470512c021eff5142214d23e4d
#
_entry.id   eb8fb3470512c021eff5142214d23e4d
#
_cell.length_a   1.000
_cell.length_b   1.000
_cell.length_c   1.000
_cell.angle_alpha   90.00
_cell.angle_beta   90.00
_cell.angle_gamma   90.00
#
_symmetry.space_group_name_H-M   'P 1'
#
loop_
_entity.id
_entity.type
_entity.pdbx_description
1 polymer ?
#
loop_
_entity_poly.entity_id
_entity_poly.type
_entity_poly.pdbx_seq_one_letter_code
_entity_poly.pdbx_strand_id
1 'polypeptide(L)'
;MATLYDRIKSRRTELGLTVEELAHKMGYKDKSSISKIENGKADIPQSKIAAFADALQTTPAYLMGWEEQPEPKKPPIPPGFEPMPKMKKIPLIGSIACGEPITAIQNREGEIDAPENMQCDFALRCKGDSMIGAGIHDGDAVYIRIQPEVENGQIAAVRIGDEATLKRVYLHKDYIELRPENPDYESIIRRREEMNDVHIEGRAVGYTHWFG
;
A
#
# COMPACT_ATOMS: atom_id res chain seq x y z
N MET A 1 9.53 -0.92 -35.14
CA MET A 1 9.79 0.12 -34.11
C MET A 1 8.77 1.23 -34.27
N ALA A 2 8.17 1.73 -33.18
CA ALA A 2 7.23 2.85 -33.27
C ALA A 2 7.98 4.13 -33.66
N THR A 3 7.45 4.84 -34.65
CA THR A 3 8.03 6.11 -35.12
C THR A 3 7.71 7.26 -34.16
N LEU A 4 8.37 8.42 -34.31
CA LEU A 4 8.03 9.66 -33.61
C LEU A 4 6.51 9.97 -33.74
N TYR A 5 5.95 9.80 -34.89
CA TYR A 5 4.55 10.11 -35.21
C TYR A 5 3.59 9.14 -34.51
N ASP A 6 3.95 7.85 -34.48
CA ASP A 6 3.17 6.83 -33.75
C ASP A 6 3.16 7.12 -32.23
N ARG A 7 4.30 7.54 -31.67
CA ARG A 7 4.41 7.88 -30.26
C ARG A 7 3.58 9.12 -29.88
N ILE A 8 3.56 10.14 -30.73
CA ILE A 8 2.72 11.33 -30.56
C ILE A 8 1.24 10.92 -30.54
N LYS A 9 0.81 10.11 -31.52
CA LYS A 9 -0.57 9.63 -31.62
C LYS A 9 -0.97 8.78 -30.43
N SER A 10 -0.11 7.82 -30.04
CA SER A 10 -0.34 6.95 -28.88
C SER A 10 -0.52 7.78 -27.61
N ARG A 11 0.42 8.70 -27.36
CA ARG A 11 0.41 9.52 -26.15
C ARG A 11 -0.78 10.47 -26.08
N ARG A 12 -1.18 11.05 -27.21
CA ARG A 12 -2.42 11.85 -27.31
C ARG A 12 -3.65 11.02 -26.92
N THR A 13 -3.73 9.81 -27.44
CA THR A 13 -4.87 8.90 -27.19
C THR A 13 -4.89 8.44 -25.72
N GLU A 14 -3.73 8.11 -25.14
CA GLU A 14 -3.60 7.76 -23.71
C GLU A 14 -4.08 8.88 -22.78
N LEU A 15 -3.81 10.14 -23.15
CA LEU A 15 -4.28 11.32 -22.41
C LEU A 15 -5.75 11.67 -22.69
N GLY A 16 -6.45 10.91 -23.53
CA GLY A 16 -7.83 11.18 -23.92
C GLY A 16 -8.01 12.45 -24.77
N LEU A 17 -6.91 13.03 -25.29
CA LEU A 17 -6.97 14.26 -26.08
C LEU A 17 -7.46 13.99 -27.50
N THR A 18 -8.37 14.83 -27.99
CA THR A 18 -8.74 14.87 -29.39
C THR A 18 -7.62 15.51 -30.24
N VAL A 19 -7.63 15.25 -31.53
CA VAL A 19 -6.69 15.89 -32.49
C VAL A 19 -6.82 17.42 -32.45
N GLU A 20 -8.05 17.93 -32.24
CA GLU A 20 -8.36 19.35 -32.16
C GLU A 20 -7.81 20.01 -30.90
N GLU A 21 -7.94 19.36 -29.76
CA GLU A 21 -7.36 19.82 -28.48
C GLU A 21 -5.83 19.86 -28.51
N LEU A 22 -5.18 18.85 -29.11
CA LEU A 22 -3.75 18.90 -29.31
C LEU A 22 -3.33 20.01 -30.27
N ALA A 23 -4.06 20.21 -31.35
CA ALA A 23 -3.81 21.33 -32.28
C ALA A 23 -3.87 22.69 -31.56
N HIS A 24 -4.90 22.89 -30.73
CA HIS A 24 -5.04 24.11 -29.93
C HIS A 24 -3.89 24.29 -28.94
N LYS A 25 -3.50 23.24 -28.21
CA LYS A 25 -2.35 23.26 -27.29
C LYS A 25 -1.03 23.61 -27.97
N MET A 26 -0.87 23.18 -29.23
CA MET A 26 0.31 23.42 -30.05
C MET A 26 0.26 24.75 -30.81
N GLY A 27 -0.81 25.52 -30.68
CA GLY A 27 -0.99 26.80 -31.38
C GLY A 27 -1.26 26.67 -32.90
N TYR A 28 -1.72 25.50 -33.34
CA TYR A 28 -2.16 25.33 -34.75
C TYR A 28 -3.58 25.84 -34.94
N LYS A 29 -3.81 26.45 -36.10
CA LYS A 29 -5.12 27.03 -36.45
C LYS A 29 -6.21 25.99 -36.72
N ASP A 30 -5.79 24.79 -37.17
CA ASP A 30 -6.73 23.70 -37.44
C ASP A 30 -6.12 22.33 -37.17
N LYS A 31 -6.98 21.35 -36.96
CA LYS A 31 -6.63 19.97 -36.62
C LYS A 31 -5.90 19.20 -37.73
N SER A 32 -5.98 19.68 -38.98
CA SER A 32 -5.38 19.00 -40.14
C SER A 32 -3.86 18.94 -40.03
N SER A 33 -3.24 19.92 -39.37
CA SER A 33 -1.80 19.95 -39.13
C SER A 33 -1.36 18.77 -38.24
N ILE A 34 -2.05 18.53 -37.13
CA ILE A 34 -1.79 17.40 -36.24
C ILE A 34 -2.07 16.08 -36.95
N SER A 35 -3.21 15.98 -37.65
CA SER A 35 -3.56 14.78 -38.41
C SER A 35 -2.50 14.41 -39.46
N LYS A 36 -1.93 15.40 -40.16
CA LYS A 36 -0.83 15.17 -41.12
C LYS A 36 0.43 14.68 -40.43
N ILE A 37 0.76 15.25 -39.26
CA ILE A 37 1.92 14.86 -38.45
C ILE A 37 1.75 13.40 -37.96
N GLU A 38 0.63 13.08 -37.32
CA GLU A 38 0.36 11.74 -36.82
C GLU A 38 0.33 10.64 -37.89
N ASN A 39 0.07 11.01 -39.12
CA ASN A 39 0.11 10.10 -40.27
C ASN A 39 1.44 10.14 -41.07
N GLY A 40 2.46 10.81 -40.52
CA GLY A 40 3.78 10.92 -41.17
C GLY A 40 3.80 11.69 -42.47
N LYS A 41 2.75 12.50 -42.75
CA LYS A 41 2.59 13.32 -43.98
C LYS A 41 3.18 14.73 -43.84
N ALA A 42 3.63 15.09 -42.64
CA ALA A 42 4.29 16.36 -42.35
C ALA A 42 5.38 16.16 -41.30
N ASP A 43 6.55 16.73 -41.58
CA ASP A 43 7.65 16.68 -40.64
C ASP A 43 7.48 17.66 -39.47
N ILE A 44 8.07 17.34 -38.35
CA ILE A 44 8.13 18.19 -37.15
C ILE A 44 9.50 18.82 -37.07
N PRO A 45 9.62 20.16 -37.11
CA PRO A 45 10.90 20.80 -36.79
C PRO A 45 11.41 20.40 -35.41
N GLN A 46 12.70 20.15 -35.30
CA GLN A 46 13.31 19.76 -34.03
C GLN A 46 12.99 20.72 -32.88
N SER A 47 12.88 22.03 -33.18
CA SER A 47 12.49 23.05 -32.20
C SER A 47 11.07 22.88 -31.64
N LYS A 48 10.20 22.12 -32.31
CA LYS A 48 8.83 21.86 -31.83
C LYS A 48 8.69 20.56 -31.05
N ILE A 49 9.69 19.68 -31.08
CA ILE A 49 9.63 18.40 -30.38
C ILE A 49 9.47 18.60 -28.85
N ALA A 50 10.14 19.59 -28.27
CA ALA A 50 9.99 19.95 -26.87
C ALA A 50 8.57 20.42 -26.54
N ALA A 51 7.97 21.25 -27.40
CA ALA A 51 6.60 21.71 -27.23
C ALA A 51 5.57 20.57 -27.35
N PHE A 52 5.79 19.60 -28.26
CA PHE A 52 4.98 18.39 -28.32
C PHE A 52 5.13 17.54 -27.05
N ALA A 53 6.36 17.40 -26.54
CA ALA A 53 6.60 16.66 -25.31
C ALA A 53 5.87 17.29 -24.12
N ASP A 54 5.91 18.61 -23.99
CA ASP A 54 5.20 19.34 -22.93
C ASP A 54 3.67 19.22 -23.08
N ALA A 55 3.14 19.41 -24.28
CA ALA A 55 1.70 19.29 -24.56
C ALA A 55 1.17 17.88 -24.27
N LEU A 56 2.01 16.86 -24.49
CA LEU A 56 1.70 15.43 -24.29
C LEU A 56 2.18 14.89 -22.94
N GLN A 57 2.64 15.77 -22.03
CA GLN A 57 3.11 15.40 -20.70
C GLN A 57 4.15 14.27 -20.71
N THR A 58 5.14 14.39 -21.60
CA THR A 58 6.19 13.39 -21.81
C THR A 58 7.56 14.09 -22.00
N THR A 59 8.59 13.33 -22.38
CA THR A 59 9.93 13.85 -22.65
C THR A 59 10.22 13.87 -24.15
N PRO A 60 11.08 14.79 -24.65
CA PRO A 60 11.58 14.72 -26.02
C PRO A 60 12.27 13.39 -26.33
N ALA A 61 12.99 12.82 -25.35
CA ALA A 61 13.69 11.54 -25.50
C ALA A 61 12.73 10.38 -25.75
N TYR A 62 11.59 10.35 -25.05
CA TYR A 62 10.53 9.36 -25.32
C TYR A 62 9.96 9.53 -26.74
N LEU A 63 9.61 10.74 -27.15
CA LEU A 63 9.07 10.97 -28.49
C LEU A 63 10.07 10.54 -29.58
N MET A 64 11.34 10.79 -29.36
CA MET A 64 12.43 10.40 -30.28
C MET A 64 12.77 8.90 -30.24
N GLY A 65 12.22 8.18 -29.26
CA GLY A 65 12.46 6.74 -29.12
C GLY A 65 13.76 6.36 -28.43
N TRP A 66 14.37 7.28 -27.71
CA TRP A 66 15.62 7.07 -26.95
C TRP A 66 15.37 6.54 -25.55
N GLU A 67 14.15 6.70 -25.03
CA GLU A 67 13.69 6.18 -23.74
C GLU A 67 12.41 5.39 -23.91
N GLU A 68 12.25 4.33 -23.12
CA GLU A 68 10.97 3.68 -22.91
C GLU A 68 10.09 4.59 -22.03
N GLN A 69 8.75 4.46 -22.12
CA GLN A 69 7.76 5.38 -21.55
C GLN A 69 8.24 6.15 -20.31
N PRO A 70 8.27 7.49 -20.33
CA PRO A 70 8.45 8.23 -19.10
C PRO A 70 7.27 7.93 -18.17
N GLU A 71 7.57 7.56 -16.94
CA GLU A 71 6.53 7.56 -15.91
C GLU A 71 5.79 8.91 -15.94
N PRO A 72 4.47 8.93 -15.82
CA PRO A 72 3.71 10.18 -15.80
C PRO A 72 4.35 11.10 -14.77
N LYS A 73 4.76 12.31 -15.18
CA LYS A 73 5.27 13.35 -14.27
C LYS A 73 4.23 13.51 -13.18
N LYS A 74 4.51 12.97 -12.00
CA LYS A 74 3.66 13.17 -10.83
C LYS A 74 3.54 14.68 -10.62
N PRO A 75 2.33 15.20 -10.38
CA PRO A 75 2.17 16.63 -10.11
C PRO A 75 3.13 17.03 -8.97
N PRO A 76 3.72 18.22 -9.03
CA PRO A 76 4.61 18.68 -7.98
C PRO A 76 3.86 18.65 -6.66
N ILE A 77 4.47 18.00 -5.65
CA ILE A 77 3.90 17.91 -4.32
C ILE A 77 3.89 19.33 -3.73
N PRO A 78 2.72 19.83 -3.26
CA PRO A 78 2.64 21.16 -2.68
C PRO A 78 3.60 21.29 -1.49
N PRO A 79 4.17 22.49 -1.23
CA PRO A 79 5.02 22.74 -0.09
C PRO A 79 4.32 22.32 1.23
N GLY A 80 5.01 21.53 2.06
CA GLY A 80 4.47 21.02 3.33
C GLY A 80 3.80 19.64 3.23
N PHE A 81 3.75 19.04 2.05
CA PHE A 81 3.31 17.65 1.86
C PHE A 81 4.51 16.77 1.52
N GLU A 82 4.55 15.59 2.11
CA GLU A 82 5.49 14.53 1.73
C GLU A 82 4.85 13.58 0.72
N PRO A 83 5.65 12.96 -0.18
CA PRO A 83 5.11 11.94 -1.08
C PRO A 83 4.57 10.77 -0.25
N MET A 84 3.42 10.22 -0.66
CA MET A 84 2.93 9.01 -0.02
C MET A 84 3.99 7.90 -0.10
N PRO A 85 4.24 7.16 0.99
CA PRO A 85 5.15 6.03 0.96
C PRO A 85 4.70 5.02 -0.09
N LYS A 86 5.64 4.34 -0.70
CA LYS A 86 5.33 3.19 -1.54
C LYS A 86 4.61 2.16 -0.69
N MET A 87 3.61 1.51 -1.26
CA MET A 87 2.81 0.49 -0.58
C MET A 87 3.21 -0.89 -1.06
N LYS A 88 3.22 -1.86 -0.13
CA LYS A 88 3.37 -3.30 -0.41
C LYS A 88 2.09 -4.02 0.01
N LYS A 89 1.77 -5.11 -0.68
CA LYS A 89 0.66 -5.98 -0.28
C LYS A 89 1.13 -7.02 0.71
N ILE A 90 0.37 -7.17 1.79
CA ILE A 90 0.60 -8.19 2.82
C ILE A 90 -0.68 -9.00 3.05
N PRO A 91 -0.57 -10.26 3.50
CA PRO A 91 -1.74 -11.06 3.83
C PRO A 91 -2.59 -10.43 4.94
N LEU A 92 -3.91 -10.42 4.77
CA LEU A 92 -4.88 -10.12 5.83
C LEU A 92 -5.44 -11.43 6.35
N ILE A 93 -5.31 -11.66 7.66
CA ILE A 93 -5.70 -12.89 8.35
C ILE A 93 -6.87 -12.57 9.27
N GLY A 94 -7.96 -13.33 9.13
CA GLY A 94 -9.17 -13.16 9.95
C GLY A 94 -9.10 -13.92 11.28
N SER A 95 -8.40 -15.06 11.29
CA SER A 95 -8.20 -15.88 12.49
C SER A 95 -6.88 -16.65 12.37
N ILE A 96 -6.31 -17.04 13.50
CA ILE A 96 -5.10 -17.89 13.56
C ILE A 96 -5.54 -19.24 14.15
N ALA A 97 -5.40 -20.31 13.34
CA ALA A 97 -5.73 -21.65 13.79
C ALA A 97 -4.53 -22.38 14.42
N CYS A 98 -4.82 -23.35 15.32
CA CYS A 98 -3.80 -24.15 15.98
C CYS A 98 -3.07 -25.07 15.00
N GLY A 99 -1.74 -25.16 15.16
CA GLY A 99 -0.91 -26.13 14.44
C GLY A 99 -0.57 -25.78 13.00
N GLU A 100 -1.12 -24.69 12.45
CA GLU A 100 -0.79 -24.22 11.12
C GLU A 100 0.06 -22.93 11.13
N PRO A 101 0.96 -22.74 10.17
CA PRO A 101 1.67 -21.47 10.03
C PRO A 101 0.68 -20.32 9.85
N ILE A 102 0.95 -19.17 10.47
CA ILE A 102 0.12 -17.96 10.41
C ILE A 102 -0.21 -17.54 8.96
N THR A 103 0.68 -17.87 8.03
CA THR A 103 0.54 -17.58 6.60
C THR A 103 -0.24 -18.66 5.85
N ALA A 104 -0.81 -19.67 6.53
CA ALA A 104 -1.60 -20.71 5.87
C ALA A 104 -2.80 -20.12 5.12
N ILE A 105 -3.01 -20.62 3.90
CA ILE A 105 -4.02 -20.11 2.95
C ILE A 105 -5.44 -20.15 3.53
N GLN A 106 -5.74 -21.08 4.42
CA GLN A 106 -7.08 -21.31 4.97
C GLN A 106 -7.63 -20.17 5.84
N ASN A 107 -6.73 -19.36 6.46
CA ASN A 107 -7.10 -18.26 7.35
C ASN A 107 -7.00 -16.88 6.68
N ARG A 108 -6.69 -16.85 5.40
CA ARG A 108 -6.44 -15.63 4.65
C ARG A 108 -7.76 -15.03 4.13
N GLU A 109 -8.13 -13.84 4.60
CA GLU A 109 -9.30 -13.09 4.10
C GLU A 109 -9.00 -12.32 2.81
N GLY A 110 -7.71 -12.08 2.50
CA GLY A 110 -7.28 -11.33 1.33
C GLY A 110 -5.90 -10.71 1.50
N GLU A 111 -5.74 -9.54 0.94
CA GLU A 111 -4.53 -8.72 1.04
C GLU A 111 -4.90 -7.29 1.45
N ILE A 112 -4.01 -6.64 2.17
CA ILE A 112 -4.13 -5.23 2.54
C ILE A 112 -2.83 -4.50 2.18
N ASP A 113 -2.96 -3.22 1.86
CA ASP A 113 -1.81 -2.37 1.58
C ASP A 113 -1.15 -1.90 2.89
N ALA A 114 0.17 -2.04 2.96
CA ALA A 114 1.00 -1.54 4.06
C ALA A 114 2.13 -0.67 3.50
N PRO A 115 2.55 0.40 4.22
CA PRO A 115 3.72 1.17 3.82
C PRO A 115 4.96 0.26 3.64
N GLU A 116 5.70 0.44 2.54
CA GLU A 116 6.86 -0.41 2.22
C GLU A 116 7.96 -0.33 3.29
N ASN A 117 8.10 0.84 3.92
CA ASN A 117 9.03 1.08 5.03
C ASN A 117 8.56 0.49 6.38
N MET A 118 7.30 0.03 6.48
CA MET A 118 6.79 -0.63 7.66
C MET A 118 7.25 -2.09 7.69
N GLN A 119 7.98 -2.46 8.75
CA GLN A 119 8.42 -3.84 8.95
C GLN A 119 7.25 -4.67 9.53
N CYS A 120 6.37 -5.14 8.66
CA CYS A 120 5.28 -6.04 8.99
C CYS A 120 5.20 -7.16 7.96
N ASP A 121 4.73 -8.33 8.40
CA ASP A 121 4.68 -9.56 7.62
C ASP A 121 3.23 -9.92 7.23
N PHE A 122 2.27 -9.63 8.11
CA PHE A 122 0.84 -9.82 7.86
C PHE A 122 0.01 -8.79 8.64
N ALA A 123 -1.28 -8.72 8.35
CA ALA A 123 -2.25 -7.99 9.15
C ALA A 123 -3.27 -8.95 9.75
N LEU A 124 -3.68 -8.68 10.99
CA LEU A 124 -4.71 -9.41 11.70
C LEU A 124 -5.96 -8.54 11.80
N ARG A 125 -7.11 -9.07 11.37
CA ARG A 125 -8.39 -8.40 11.56
C ARG A 125 -8.83 -8.53 13.01
N CYS A 126 -9.02 -7.40 13.67
CA CYS A 126 -9.52 -7.36 15.04
C CYS A 126 -11.00 -7.69 15.11
N LYS A 127 -11.37 -8.42 16.17
CA LYS A 127 -12.76 -8.68 16.54
C LYS A 127 -12.98 -8.26 17.99
N GLY A 128 -14.09 -7.55 18.22
CA GLY A 128 -14.47 -7.05 19.53
C GLY A 128 -13.71 -5.78 19.92
N ASP A 129 -13.90 -5.39 21.17
CA ASP A 129 -13.52 -4.08 21.71
C ASP A 129 -12.47 -4.16 22.84
N SER A 130 -11.85 -5.31 23.04
CA SER A 130 -10.88 -5.52 24.13
C SER A 130 -9.64 -4.62 24.05
N MET A 131 -9.40 -3.92 22.94
CA MET A 131 -8.24 -3.08 22.71
C MET A 131 -8.60 -1.61 22.41
N ILE A 132 -9.82 -1.18 22.70
CA ILE A 132 -10.31 0.19 22.38
C ILE A 132 -9.50 1.28 23.07
N GLY A 133 -8.98 1.03 24.26
CA GLY A 133 -8.11 1.98 24.98
C GLY A 133 -6.77 2.22 24.28
N ALA A 134 -6.35 1.31 23.40
CA ALA A 134 -5.21 1.49 22.51
C ALA A 134 -5.60 2.08 21.14
N GLY A 135 -6.87 2.47 20.96
CA GLY A 135 -7.41 3.02 19.72
C GLY A 135 -7.70 1.95 18.65
N ILE A 136 -7.67 0.66 19.01
CA ILE A 136 -7.92 -0.45 18.09
C ILE A 136 -9.35 -0.92 18.29
N HIS A 137 -10.16 -0.85 17.23
CA HIS A 137 -11.60 -1.13 17.26
C HIS A 137 -11.94 -2.42 16.49
N ASP A 138 -13.19 -2.86 16.66
CA ASP A 138 -13.73 -3.98 15.88
C ASP A 138 -13.63 -3.69 14.38
N GLY A 139 -13.16 -4.68 13.60
CA GLY A 139 -12.96 -4.56 12.16
C GLY A 139 -11.63 -3.95 11.73
N ASP A 140 -10.83 -3.38 12.64
CA ASP A 140 -9.52 -2.83 12.31
C ASP A 140 -8.56 -3.91 11.82
N ALA A 141 -7.64 -3.51 10.94
CA ALA A 141 -6.54 -4.34 10.52
C ALA A 141 -5.26 -3.91 11.26
N VAL A 142 -4.72 -4.80 12.11
CA VAL A 142 -3.49 -4.56 12.86
C VAL A 142 -2.32 -5.22 12.17
N TYR A 143 -1.30 -4.43 11.84
CA TYR A 143 -0.08 -4.88 11.18
C TYR A 143 0.83 -5.58 12.20
N ILE A 144 1.23 -6.81 11.89
CA ILE A 144 2.01 -7.67 12.76
C ILE A 144 3.37 -7.95 12.12
N ARG A 145 4.42 -7.79 12.91
CA ARG A 145 5.75 -8.29 12.62
C ARG A 145 5.94 -9.62 13.32
N ILE A 146 6.23 -10.67 12.59
CA ILE A 146 6.49 -12.01 13.13
C ILE A 146 7.74 -11.98 13.98
N GLN A 147 7.58 -12.31 15.25
CA GLN A 147 8.68 -12.49 16.20
C GLN A 147 8.18 -13.29 17.42
N PRO A 148 9.01 -14.19 17.98
CA PRO A 148 8.58 -15.06 19.08
C PRO A 148 8.59 -14.38 20.46
N GLU A 149 9.16 -13.18 20.55
CA GLU A 149 9.32 -12.44 21.80
C GLU A 149 8.91 -10.99 21.64
N VAL A 150 8.41 -10.42 22.72
CA VAL A 150 8.05 -9.00 22.83
C VAL A 150 8.53 -8.42 24.15
N GLU A 151 8.74 -7.12 24.20
CA GLU A 151 9.08 -6.42 25.44
C GLU A 151 7.81 -6.16 26.27
N ASN A 152 7.98 -6.03 27.59
CA ASN A 152 6.88 -5.70 28.48
C ASN A 152 6.17 -4.43 28.05
N GLY A 153 4.84 -4.51 27.99
CA GLY A 153 3.98 -3.41 27.58
C GLY A 153 3.77 -3.29 26.07
N GLN A 154 4.39 -4.13 25.25
CA GLN A 154 4.10 -4.17 23.82
C GLN A 154 2.78 -4.90 23.53
N ILE A 155 2.08 -4.45 22.48
CA ILE A 155 0.88 -5.13 21.98
C ILE A 155 1.33 -6.23 21.00
N ALA A 156 0.79 -7.42 21.18
CA ALA A 156 1.15 -8.58 20.37
C ALA A 156 -0.09 -9.40 19.98
N ALA A 157 0.02 -10.06 18.85
CA ALA A 157 -0.82 -11.18 18.50
C ALA A 157 -0.33 -12.40 19.28
N VAL A 158 -1.19 -12.93 20.14
CA VAL A 158 -0.89 -14.06 21.02
C VAL A 158 -1.91 -15.14 20.76
N ARG A 159 -1.44 -16.38 20.60
CA ARG A 159 -2.29 -17.55 20.51
C ARG A 159 -2.29 -18.29 21.86
N ILE A 160 -3.48 -18.63 22.31
CA ILE A 160 -3.72 -19.42 23.53
C ILE A 160 -4.52 -20.65 23.11
N GLY A 161 -3.91 -21.82 23.13
CA GLY A 161 -4.51 -23.00 22.52
C GLY A 161 -4.82 -22.75 21.04
N ASP A 162 -6.11 -22.79 20.67
CA ASP A 162 -6.60 -22.65 19.31
C ASP A 162 -7.06 -21.20 18.96
N GLU A 163 -7.03 -20.29 19.92
CA GLU A 163 -7.56 -18.95 19.74
C GLU A 163 -6.43 -17.91 19.69
N ALA A 164 -6.47 -17.06 18.67
CA ALA A 164 -5.61 -15.89 18.61
C ALA A 164 -6.30 -14.66 19.16
N THR A 165 -5.55 -13.87 19.91
CA THR A 165 -6.03 -12.63 20.52
C THR A 165 -4.96 -11.54 20.43
N LEU A 166 -5.39 -10.28 20.42
CA LEU A 166 -4.50 -9.13 20.53
C LEU A 166 -4.55 -8.61 21.97
N LYS A 167 -3.39 -8.54 22.63
CA LYS A 167 -3.28 -8.07 24.01
C LYS A 167 -1.97 -7.33 24.22
N ARG A 168 -1.93 -6.52 25.27
CA ARG A 168 -0.67 -5.99 25.81
C ARG A 168 -0.01 -7.03 26.68
N VAL A 169 1.23 -7.37 26.38
CA VAL A 169 1.97 -8.48 27.00
C VAL A 169 2.85 -7.97 28.13
N TYR A 170 2.79 -8.62 29.28
CA TYR A 170 3.71 -8.42 30.40
C TYR A 170 4.29 -9.77 30.82
N LEU A 171 5.58 -9.89 30.70
CA LEU A 171 6.34 -11.08 31.10
C LEU A 171 6.84 -10.89 32.53
N HIS A 172 6.42 -11.78 33.41
CA HIS A 172 6.88 -11.87 34.79
C HIS A 172 7.70 -13.13 35.00
N LYS A 173 8.39 -13.24 36.16
CA LYS A 173 9.26 -14.36 36.45
C LYS A 173 8.55 -15.72 36.39
N ASP A 174 7.31 -15.79 36.88
CA ASP A 174 6.56 -17.02 37.09
C ASP A 174 5.21 -17.07 36.31
N TYR A 175 4.89 -16.03 35.57
CA TYR A 175 3.65 -15.95 34.77
C TYR A 175 3.76 -14.94 33.63
N ILE A 176 2.89 -15.06 32.65
CA ILE A 176 2.62 -14.06 31.60
C ILE A 176 1.24 -13.44 31.86
N GLU A 177 1.16 -12.12 31.77
CA GLU A 177 -0.09 -11.38 31.80
C GLU A 177 -0.39 -10.84 30.40
N LEU A 178 -1.55 -11.18 29.89
CA LEU A 178 -2.09 -10.68 28.63
C LEU A 178 -3.23 -9.69 28.97
N ARG A 179 -2.89 -8.41 28.94
CA ARG A 179 -3.78 -7.34 29.41
C ARG A 179 -4.57 -6.77 28.25
N PRO A 180 -5.91 -6.70 28.35
CA PRO A 180 -6.74 -5.93 27.45
C PRO A 180 -6.51 -4.43 27.68
N GLU A 181 -6.78 -3.63 26.68
CA GLU A 181 -6.86 -2.15 26.76
C GLU A 181 -8.32 -1.69 26.79
N ASN A 182 -9.12 -2.38 27.59
CA ASN A 182 -10.51 -2.05 27.88
C ASN A 182 -10.79 -2.51 29.33
N PRO A 183 -11.18 -1.60 30.25
CA PRO A 183 -11.43 -1.93 31.64
C PRO A 183 -12.58 -2.92 31.87
N ASP A 184 -13.45 -3.11 30.88
CA ASP A 184 -14.55 -4.07 30.94
C ASP A 184 -14.10 -5.53 30.81
N TYR A 185 -12.83 -5.75 30.50
CA TYR A 185 -12.23 -7.08 30.34
C TYR A 185 -11.14 -7.34 31.38
N GLU A 186 -11.10 -8.55 31.90
CA GLU A 186 -10.07 -8.99 32.83
C GLU A 186 -8.80 -9.41 32.09
N SER A 187 -7.62 -9.23 32.75
CA SER A 187 -6.35 -9.74 32.26
C SER A 187 -6.34 -11.27 32.28
N ILE A 188 -5.80 -11.85 31.20
CA ILE A 188 -5.56 -13.29 31.13
C ILE A 188 -4.18 -13.55 31.72
N ILE A 189 -4.13 -14.32 32.81
CA ILE A 189 -2.88 -14.72 33.45
C ILE A 189 -2.65 -16.20 33.15
N ARG A 190 -1.43 -16.53 32.67
CA ARG A 190 -0.98 -17.91 32.48
C ARG A 190 0.30 -18.13 33.30
N ARG A 191 0.23 -19.07 34.24
CA ARG A 191 1.36 -19.44 35.07
C ARG A 191 2.32 -20.33 34.29
N ARG A 192 3.52 -20.54 34.85
CA ARG A 192 4.62 -21.27 34.20
C ARG A 192 4.21 -22.65 33.67
N GLU A 193 3.33 -23.33 34.36
CA GLU A 193 2.80 -24.67 33.98
C GLU A 193 1.85 -24.58 32.73
N GLU A 194 1.22 -23.45 32.53
CA GLU A 194 0.27 -23.19 31.45
C GLU A 194 0.90 -22.38 30.28
N MET A 195 2.16 -21.97 30.42
CA MET A 195 2.85 -21.13 29.40
C MET A 195 3.12 -21.89 28.11
N ASN A 196 3.10 -23.21 28.11
CA ASN A 196 3.30 -24.02 26.91
C ASN A 196 2.17 -23.82 25.88
N ASP A 197 0.99 -23.37 26.32
CA ASP A 197 -0.17 -23.13 25.46
C ASP A 197 -0.21 -21.67 24.93
N VAL A 198 0.74 -20.82 25.36
CA VAL A 198 0.81 -19.43 24.96
C VAL A 198 1.92 -19.21 23.95
N HIS A 199 1.56 -18.78 22.76
CA HIS A 199 2.52 -18.50 21.69
C HIS A 199 2.40 -17.05 21.26
N ILE A 200 3.51 -16.31 21.30
CA ILE A 200 3.59 -14.97 20.72
C ILE A 200 3.82 -15.15 19.21
N GLU A 201 2.83 -14.78 18.43
CA GLU A 201 2.87 -14.89 16.98
C GLU A 201 3.59 -13.70 16.35
N GLY A 202 3.52 -12.54 17.00
CA GLY A 202 4.23 -11.35 16.54
C GLY A 202 3.81 -10.08 17.27
N ARG A 203 4.61 -9.05 17.09
CA ARG A 203 4.38 -7.71 17.64
C ARG A 203 3.52 -6.87 16.73
N ALA A 204 2.54 -6.16 17.30
CA ALA A 204 1.80 -5.12 16.58
C ALA A 204 2.72 -3.90 16.34
N VAL A 205 2.76 -3.43 15.09
CA VAL A 205 3.59 -2.30 14.65
C VAL A 205 2.77 -1.11 14.17
N GLY A 206 1.47 -1.28 14.00
CA GLY A 206 0.51 -0.24 13.61
C GLY A 206 -0.85 -0.84 13.32
N TYR A 207 -1.83 -0.01 13.01
CA TYR A 207 -3.16 -0.46 12.60
C TYR A 207 -3.78 0.54 11.63
N THR A 208 -4.81 0.08 10.91
CA THR A 208 -5.65 0.91 10.04
C THR A 208 -7.08 0.82 10.51
N HIS A 209 -7.70 1.99 10.74
CA HIS A 209 -9.09 2.14 11.08
C HIS A 209 -9.87 2.71 9.88
N TRP A 210 -11.01 2.11 9.55
CA TRP A 210 -11.90 2.59 8.49
C TRP A 210 -13.17 3.14 9.13
N PHE A 211 -13.46 4.39 8.86
CA PHE A 211 -14.75 4.97 9.20
C PHE A 211 -15.81 4.38 8.25
N GLY A 212 -16.69 3.53 8.78
CA GLY A 212 -17.82 2.95 8.06
C GLY A 212 -19.02 3.88 7.99
#